data_042c0fdd8e9ab8caa3a7b13460850583
#
_entry.id   042c0fdd8e9ab8caa3a7b13460850583
#
_cell.length_a   1.000
_cell.length_b   1.000
_cell.length_c   1.000
_cell.angle_alpha   90.00
_cell.angle_beta   90.00
_cell.angle_gamma   90.00
#
_symmetry.space_group_name_H-M   'P 1'
#
loop_
_entity.id
_entity.type
_entity.pdbx_description
1 polymer ?
#
loop_
_entity_poly.entity_id
_entity_poly.type
_entity_poly.pdbx_seq_one_letter_code
_entity_poly.pdbx_strand_id
1 'polypeptide(L)'
;MKKNKYNYYSALLLVFFAASVQSQNITEVYCGKLLNTETGIWVKNALIKVDQDSGKVKELSNFAKVSNPLKKSSLDLSKQYCLPGLIDMHTHISEDVSGDLIEFYSITQDEQLKIGRKNASITLMAGFTTVRDVGVYIAWTDKKLRDEIEAKKTPGPRMKVAGYYLTIPGGGGDVAIPGYQGDVPDHIRMGVARGPEAFREKAKQVIKGGADHIKLIASGAVLAYGSLPGSPEMTPEEISAVVDEARKTKTPVTAHAHGALSIKQAIQSGVNSIEHASLIDEEGIELAKKYSVSLTMDVFNGDYINEMGEKDGMPEEFLEKNRETTDIQRKNFEKAHKAGVRIVFGTDAGVYPHGQNAKQFSYMTKFGMTNLEAIQAATIKAAEVLRMDKEIGKVDKGFFADIIAVSNNPLTDIRSLEDIQYVIKEGYLYKDRNKQ
;
A
#
# COMPACT_ATOMS: atom_id res chain seq x y z
N MET A 1 51.93 29.27 -23.28
CA MET A 1 52.12 27.87 -22.81
C MET A 1 51.15 27.60 -21.67
N LYS A 2 50.01 26.97 -21.92
CA LYS A 2 49.10 26.49 -20.89
C LYS A 2 48.92 24.99 -21.11
N LYS A 3 49.34 24.20 -20.14
CA LYS A 3 49.30 22.74 -20.18
C LYS A 3 47.84 22.29 -19.88
N ASN A 4 47.23 21.61 -20.85
CA ASN A 4 46.00 20.84 -20.65
C ASN A 4 46.31 19.61 -19.78
N LYS A 5 45.63 19.49 -18.64
CA LYS A 5 45.55 18.23 -17.87
C LYS A 5 44.24 17.53 -18.25
N TYR A 6 44.33 16.46 -19.02
CA TYR A 6 43.24 15.53 -19.21
C TYR A 6 43.18 14.62 -17.99
N ASN A 7 42.09 14.72 -17.23
CA ASN A 7 41.74 13.73 -16.21
C ASN A 7 40.98 12.58 -16.90
N TYR A 8 41.61 11.41 -16.95
CA TYR A 8 40.92 10.16 -17.31
C TYR A 8 40.09 9.70 -16.12
N TYR A 9 38.77 9.88 -16.19
CA TYR A 9 37.83 9.15 -15.32
C TYR A 9 37.65 7.76 -15.94
N SER A 10 38.19 6.75 -15.28
CA SER A 10 37.89 5.35 -15.56
C SER A 10 36.47 5.07 -15.18
N ALA A 11 35.57 4.97 -16.16
CA ALA A 11 34.21 4.52 -15.97
C ALA A 11 34.26 3.02 -15.59
N LEU A 12 34.08 2.74 -14.32
CA LEU A 12 33.81 1.38 -13.82
C LEU A 12 32.39 1.01 -14.26
N LEU A 13 32.29 0.23 -15.34
CA LEU A 13 31.03 -0.38 -15.75
C LEU A 13 30.62 -1.40 -14.67
N LEU A 14 29.78 -0.98 -13.71
CA LEU A 14 29.04 -1.89 -12.85
C LEU A 14 27.98 -2.58 -13.71
N VAL A 15 28.30 -3.75 -14.23
CA VAL A 15 27.33 -4.66 -14.83
C VAL A 15 26.45 -5.19 -13.70
N PHE A 16 25.31 -4.54 -13.47
CA PHE A 16 24.25 -5.12 -12.67
C PHE A 16 23.72 -6.33 -13.42
N PHE A 17 24.14 -7.52 -13.03
CA PHE A 17 23.39 -8.73 -13.31
C PHE A 17 22.05 -8.59 -12.61
N ALA A 18 21.02 -8.24 -13.35
CA ALA A 18 19.64 -8.49 -12.93
C ALA A 18 19.48 -10.01 -12.86
N ALA A 19 19.76 -10.59 -11.69
CA ALA A 19 19.38 -11.96 -11.42
C ALA A 19 17.87 -12.00 -11.59
N SER A 20 17.39 -12.60 -12.67
CA SER A 20 15.99 -12.92 -12.82
C SER A 20 15.59 -13.74 -11.60
N VAL A 21 14.74 -13.20 -10.74
CA VAL A 21 14.16 -13.94 -9.63
C VAL A 21 13.32 -15.04 -10.27
N GLN A 22 13.92 -16.19 -10.47
CA GLN A 22 13.25 -17.35 -11.04
C GLN A 22 12.39 -17.93 -9.95
N SER A 23 11.11 -17.56 -9.94
CA SER A 23 10.12 -18.09 -9.01
C SER A 23 10.01 -19.62 -9.21
N GLN A 24 10.07 -20.37 -8.11
CA GLN A 24 9.94 -21.81 -8.11
C GLN A 24 8.50 -22.20 -7.76
N ASN A 25 7.88 -23.07 -8.56
CA ASN A 25 6.59 -23.66 -8.27
C ASN A 25 6.64 -24.52 -7.01
N ILE A 26 5.78 -24.27 -6.05
CA ILE A 26 5.64 -25.01 -4.81
C ILE A 26 4.28 -25.70 -4.77
N THR A 27 4.27 -27.02 -4.70
CA THR A 27 3.05 -27.83 -4.63
C THR A 27 2.63 -28.17 -3.20
N GLU A 28 3.58 -28.14 -2.25
CA GLU A 28 3.35 -28.46 -0.85
C GLU A 28 4.20 -27.57 0.06
N VAL A 29 3.60 -27.00 1.10
CA VAL A 29 4.31 -26.24 2.15
C VAL A 29 4.08 -26.93 3.48
N TYR A 30 5.17 -27.28 4.16
CA TYR A 30 5.18 -27.89 5.49
C TYR A 30 5.45 -26.78 6.51
N CYS A 31 4.42 -26.29 7.16
CA CYS A 31 4.51 -25.17 8.08
C CYS A 31 4.45 -25.65 9.54
N GLY A 32 5.44 -25.31 10.36
CA GLY A 32 5.47 -25.70 11.77
C GLY A 32 4.33 -25.12 12.59
N LYS A 33 4.04 -23.86 12.37
CA LYS A 33 2.95 -23.12 13.02
C LYS A 33 2.33 -22.16 12.00
N LEU A 34 1.08 -22.40 11.63
CA LEU A 34 0.30 -21.54 10.72
C LEU A 34 -0.69 -20.73 11.54
N LEU A 35 -0.68 -19.41 11.38
CA LEU A 35 -1.62 -18.53 12.07
C LEU A 35 -3.02 -18.63 11.47
N ASN A 36 -4.00 -18.99 12.28
CA ASN A 36 -5.40 -18.69 11.97
C ASN A 36 -5.65 -17.22 12.34
N THR A 37 -5.76 -16.37 11.35
CA THR A 37 -5.90 -14.90 11.55
C THR A 37 -7.25 -14.49 12.13
N GLU A 38 -8.29 -15.33 12.06
CA GLU A 38 -9.59 -15.05 12.69
C GLU A 38 -9.52 -15.22 14.21
N THR A 39 -8.88 -16.31 14.65
CA THR A 39 -8.90 -16.70 16.07
C THR A 39 -7.61 -16.37 16.82
N GLY A 40 -6.51 -16.06 16.13
CA GLY A 40 -5.18 -15.90 16.71
C GLY A 40 -4.53 -17.21 17.15
N ILE A 41 -5.11 -18.37 16.82
CA ILE A 41 -4.61 -19.68 17.24
C ILE A 41 -3.61 -20.21 16.21
N TRP A 42 -2.49 -20.76 16.72
CA TRP A 42 -1.50 -21.45 15.90
C TRP A 42 -1.94 -22.88 15.58
N VAL A 43 -2.18 -23.17 14.30
CA VAL A 43 -2.34 -24.51 13.77
C VAL A 43 -0.95 -25.13 13.65
N LYS A 44 -0.68 -26.19 14.45
CA LYS A 44 0.62 -26.89 14.44
C LYS A 44 0.70 -27.90 13.30
N ASN A 45 1.89 -28.01 12.72
CA ASN A 45 2.21 -29.01 11.69
C ASN A 45 1.25 -28.94 10.48
N ALA A 46 1.01 -27.76 9.98
CA ALA A 46 0.12 -27.57 8.82
C ALA A 46 0.80 -28.01 7.52
N LEU A 47 0.14 -28.89 6.76
CA LEU A 47 0.48 -29.21 5.38
C LEU A 47 -0.50 -28.50 4.46
N ILE A 48 0.04 -27.60 3.65
CA ILE A 48 -0.69 -26.79 2.68
C ILE A 48 -0.37 -27.35 1.30
N LYS A 49 -1.37 -27.91 0.61
CA LYS A 49 -1.22 -28.33 -0.79
C LYS A 49 -1.78 -27.26 -1.72
N VAL A 50 -1.03 -26.95 -2.75
CA VAL A 50 -1.32 -25.87 -3.70
C VAL A 50 -1.73 -26.46 -5.04
N ASP A 51 -2.82 -25.96 -5.59
CA ASP A 51 -3.22 -26.18 -6.97
C ASP A 51 -2.44 -25.18 -7.87
N GLN A 52 -1.62 -25.72 -8.76
CA GLN A 52 -0.69 -24.90 -9.56
C GLN A 52 -1.39 -24.15 -10.70
N ASP A 53 -2.53 -24.60 -11.16
CA ASP A 53 -3.26 -23.97 -12.26
C ASP A 53 -3.99 -22.71 -11.76
N SER A 54 -4.56 -22.80 -10.56
CA SER A 54 -5.31 -21.69 -9.94
C SER A 54 -4.49 -20.83 -8.98
N GLY A 55 -3.31 -21.29 -8.54
CA GLY A 55 -2.51 -20.64 -7.49
C GLY A 55 -3.18 -20.67 -6.10
N LYS A 56 -4.17 -21.54 -5.90
CA LYS A 56 -4.98 -21.61 -4.67
C LYS A 56 -4.64 -22.80 -3.79
N VAL A 57 -4.94 -22.67 -2.50
CA VAL A 57 -4.86 -23.79 -1.55
C VAL A 57 -5.92 -24.82 -1.90
N LYS A 58 -5.48 -26.02 -2.27
CA LYS A 58 -6.32 -27.17 -2.59
C LYS A 58 -6.76 -27.92 -1.34
N GLU A 59 -5.84 -28.06 -0.38
CA GLU A 59 -6.04 -28.82 0.86
C GLU A 59 -5.19 -28.23 1.98
N LEU A 60 -5.76 -28.17 3.17
CA LEU A 60 -5.08 -27.88 4.42
C LEU A 60 -5.24 -29.09 5.34
N SER A 61 -4.13 -29.71 5.77
CA SER A 61 -4.12 -30.91 6.61
C SER A 61 -2.95 -30.87 7.61
N ASN A 62 -2.72 -31.97 8.35
CA ASN A 62 -1.63 -32.04 9.33
C ASN A 62 -0.53 -32.99 8.83
N PHE A 63 0.71 -32.49 8.72
CA PHE A 63 1.81 -33.31 8.18
C PHE A 63 2.44 -34.29 9.18
N ALA A 64 2.19 -34.15 10.49
CA ALA A 64 2.63 -35.17 11.48
C ALA A 64 2.06 -36.56 11.22
N LYS A 65 1.03 -36.67 10.39
CA LYS A 65 0.42 -37.90 9.93
C LYS A 65 0.91 -38.36 8.55
N VAL A 66 1.83 -37.62 7.92
CA VAL A 66 2.34 -37.93 6.57
C VAL A 66 3.68 -38.61 6.68
N SER A 67 3.75 -39.85 6.21
CA SER A 67 4.94 -40.73 6.30
C SER A 67 5.87 -40.69 5.07
N ASN A 68 5.65 -39.75 4.14
CA ASN A 68 6.42 -39.68 2.90
C ASN A 68 7.55 -38.65 2.96
N PRO A 69 8.73 -38.90 2.33
CA PRO A 69 9.78 -37.92 2.19
C PRO A 69 9.30 -36.74 1.36
N LEU A 70 9.87 -35.54 1.66
CA LEU A 70 9.57 -34.28 0.96
C LEU A 70 9.82 -34.45 -0.56
N LYS A 71 8.86 -34.03 -1.37
CA LYS A 71 9.00 -33.96 -2.83
C LYS A 71 9.93 -32.80 -3.22
N LYS A 72 10.51 -32.84 -4.41
CA LYS A 72 11.36 -31.78 -4.95
C LYS A 72 10.63 -30.42 -5.03
N SER A 73 9.30 -30.45 -5.21
CA SER A 73 8.42 -29.26 -5.25
C SER A 73 7.84 -28.88 -3.88
N SER A 74 8.32 -29.49 -2.80
CA SER A 74 7.89 -29.16 -1.43
C SER A 74 8.83 -28.14 -0.78
N LEU A 75 8.26 -27.26 0.04
CA LEU A 75 9.00 -26.31 0.87
C LEU A 75 8.84 -26.68 2.34
N ASP A 76 9.96 -26.90 3.02
CA ASP A 76 9.99 -27.21 4.45
C ASP A 76 10.12 -25.93 5.29
N LEU A 77 9.03 -25.50 5.88
CA LEU A 77 8.92 -24.42 6.85
C LEU A 77 8.51 -24.96 8.24
N SER A 78 8.83 -26.22 8.55
CA SER A 78 8.45 -26.90 9.81
C SER A 78 8.99 -26.20 11.06
N LYS A 79 10.06 -25.40 10.93
CA LYS A 79 10.65 -24.61 12.03
C LYS A 79 10.17 -23.16 12.05
N GLN A 80 9.33 -22.74 11.12
CA GLN A 80 8.90 -21.34 10.95
C GLN A 80 7.49 -21.11 11.50
N TYR A 81 7.19 -19.82 11.69
CA TYR A 81 5.85 -19.29 11.89
C TYR A 81 5.33 -18.76 10.56
N CYS A 82 4.29 -19.37 10.03
CA CYS A 82 3.67 -18.97 8.77
C CYS A 82 2.42 -18.14 8.99
N LEU A 83 2.20 -17.17 8.14
CA LEU A 83 1.04 -16.31 8.10
C LEU A 83 0.52 -16.23 6.66
N PRO A 84 -0.73 -15.78 6.45
CA PRO A 84 -1.14 -15.30 5.13
C PRO A 84 -0.24 -14.18 4.66
N GLY A 85 -0.10 -14.02 3.36
CA GLY A 85 0.56 -12.85 2.79
C GLY A 85 -0.08 -11.55 3.28
N LEU A 86 0.73 -10.55 3.58
CA LEU A 86 0.30 -9.26 4.11
C LEU A 86 -0.34 -8.40 3.03
N ILE A 87 -1.24 -7.51 3.46
CA ILE A 87 -1.97 -6.57 2.60
C ILE A 87 -1.66 -5.16 3.08
N ASP A 88 -1.18 -4.30 2.17
CA ASP A 88 -0.99 -2.87 2.41
C ASP A 88 -2.04 -2.07 1.64
N MET A 89 -2.87 -1.33 2.37
CA MET A 89 -4.05 -0.64 1.82
C MET A 89 -3.77 0.79 1.35
N HIS A 90 -2.51 1.25 1.47
CA HIS A 90 -2.11 2.58 1.04
C HIS A 90 -0.66 2.58 0.60
N THR A 91 -0.42 2.48 -0.69
CA THR A 91 0.92 2.53 -1.29
C THR A 91 0.93 3.40 -2.54
N HIS A 92 2.12 3.84 -2.92
CA HIS A 92 2.47 4.52 -4.16
C HIS A 92 3.61 3.77 -4.82
N ILE A 93 3.33 2.57 -5.35
CA ILE A 93 4.35 1.61 -5.80
C ILE A 93 5.25 2.17 -6.91
N SER A 94 4.67 2.95 -7.82
CA SER A 94 5.43 3.51 -8.95
C SER A 94 5.99 4.91 -8.67
N GLU A 95 5.89 5.39 -7.44
CA GLU A 95 6.41 6.70 -7.04
C GLU A 95 7.58 6.57 -6.05
N ASP A 96 8.45 7.57 -6.09
CA ASP A 96 9.50 7.82 -5.12
C ASP A 96 9.50 9.32 -4.89
N VAL A 97 8.93 9.74 -3.75
CA VAL A 97 8.76 11.17 -3.41
C VAL A 97 9.98 11.75 -2.70
N SER A 98 11.02 10.98 -2.50
CA SER A 98 12.32 11.47 -2.03
C SER A 98 13.09 12.13 -3.19
N GLY A 99 12.60 13.25 -3.72
CA GLY A 99 13.25 13.89 -4.85
C GLY A 99 12.84 15.33 -5.06
N ASP A 100 13.46 15.98 -6.02
CA ASP A 100 13.04 17.29 -6.50
C ASP A 100 11.68 17.16 -7.21
N LEU A 101 10.65 17.80 -6.67
CA LEU A 101 9.30 17.80 -7.26
C LEU A 101 9.28 18.30 -8.72
N ILE A 102 10.28 19.08 -9.15
CA ILE A 102 10.43 19.51 -10.54
C ILE A 102 10.74 18.33 -11.46
N GLU A 103 11.39 17.27 -10.96
CA GLU A 103 11.66 16.07 -11.74
C GLU A 103 10.36 15.38 -12.19
N PHE A 104 9.27 15.49 -11.43
CA PHE A 104 7.96 14.97 -11.85
C PHE A 104 7.47 15.54 -13.19
N TYR A 105 7.88 16.76 -13.55
CA TYR A 105 7.48 17.36 -14.82
C TYR A 105 8.25 16.80 -16.02
N SER A 106 9.39 16.17 -15.79
CA SER A 106 10.27 15.65 -16.84
C SER A 106 10.32 14.12 -16.91
N ILE A 107 9.96 13.41 -15.82
CA ILE A 107 9.98 11.94 -15.80
C ILE A 107 8.93 11.36 -16.75
N THR A 108 9.35 10.41 -17.57
CA THR A 108 8.45 9.70 -18.48
C THR A 108 7.69 8.57 -17.76
N GLN A 109 6.55 8.16 -18.31
CA GLN A 109 5.83 6.99 -17.79
C GLN A 109 6.69 5.72 -17.76
N ASP A 110 7.58 5.53 -18.74
CA ASP A 110 8.45 4.36 -18.80
C ASP A 110 9.54 4.38 -17.71
N GLU A 111 10.06 5.56 -17.34
CA GLU A 111 10.98 5.73 -16.22
C GLU A 111 10.28 5.48 -14.89
N GLN A 112 9.09 6.07 -14.69
CA GLN A 112 8.28 5.81 -13.51
C GLN A 112 7.90 4.32 -13.39
N LEU A 113 7.60 3.66 -14.51
CA LEU A 113 7.33 2.22 -14.53
C LEU A 113 8.56 1.38 -14.13
N LYS A 114 9.79 1.82 -14.44
CA LYS A 114 11.02 1.14 -13.96
C LYS A 114 11.14 1.25 -12.44
N ILE A 115 10.84 2.43 -11.86
CA ILE A 115 10.75 2.63 -10.41
C ILE A 115 9.71 1.67 -9.83
N GLY A 116 8.53 1.63 -10.41
CA GLY A 116 7.43 0.77 -9.99
C GLY A 116 7.79 -0.72 -9.99
N ARG A 117 8.46 -1.23 -11.03
CA ARG A 117 8.91 -2.64 -11.09
C ARG A 117 9.88 -2.98 -9.95
N LYS A 118 10.82 -2.09 -9.65
CA LYS A 118 11.76 -2.23 -8.53
C LYS A 118 11.02 -2.27 -7.20
N ASN A 119 10.18 -1.28 -6.96
CA ASN A 119 9.43 -1.13 -5.72
C ASN A 119 8.43 -2.28 -5.50
N ALA A 120 7.75 -2.73 -6.56
CA ALA A 120 6.86 -3.89 -6.50
C ALA A 120 7.60 -5.16 -6.06
N SER A 121 8.78 -5.41 -6.62
CA SER A 121 9.61 -6.55 -6.19
C SER A 121 10.02 -6.42 -4.72
N ILE A 122 10.49 -5.25 -4.28
CA ILE A 122 10.90 -5.00 -2.90
C ILE A 122 9.72 -5.19 -1.94
N THR A 123 8.53 -4.65 -2.26
CA THR A 123 7.31 -4.77 -1.47
C THR A 123 6.87 -6.23 -1.33
N LEU A 124 6.91 -7.01 -2.43
CA LEU A 124 6.63 -8.43 -2.38
C LEU A 124 7.62 -9.18 -1.48
N MET A 125 8.94 -8.89 -1.60
CA MET A 125 9.98 -9.53 -0.77
C MET A 125 9.88 -9.15 0.71
N ALA A 126 9.22 -8.02 1.03
CA ALA A 126 8.87 -7.63 2.39
C ALA A 126 7.61 -8.35 2.93
N GLY A 127 7.01 -9.26 2.15
CA GLY A 127 5.88 -10.09 2.57
C GLY A 127 4.50 -9.55 2.22
N PHE A 128 4.41 -8.40 1.56
CA PHE A 128 3.14 -7.84 1.11
C PHE A 128 2.78 -8.44 -0.25
N THR A 129 1.89 -9.42 -0.24
CA THR A 129 1.46 -10.16 -1.44
C THR A 129 0.30 -9.47 -2.16
N THR A 130 -0.37 -8.54 -1.51
CA THR A 130 -1.42 -7.69 -2.08
C THR A 130 -1.24 -6.25 -1.60
N VAL A 131 -1.48 -5.28 -2.49
CA VAL A 131 -1.49 -3.86 -2.17
C VAL A 131 -2.68 -3.15 -2.83
N ARG A 132 -3.14 -2.08 -2.18
CA ARG A 132 -3.95 -1.05 -2.82
C ARG A 132 -3.05 0.15 -3.09
N ASP A 133 -2.77 0.38 -4.36
CA ASP A 133 -2.05 1.56 -4.83
C ASP A 133 -3.06 2.70 -5.01
N VAL A 134 -2.92 3.75 -4.22
CA VAL A 134 -3.98 4.77 -4.11
C VAL A 134 -3.79 5.93 -5.08
N GLY A 135 -3.06 5.71 -6.14
CA GLY A 135 -2.96 6.62 -7.28
C GLY A 135 -1.54 7.07 -7.56
N VAL A 136 -1.39 7.72 -8.69
CA VAL A 136 -0.12 8.18 -9.26
C VAL A 136 -0.30 9.55 -9.91
N TYR A 137 0.78 10.33 -9.99
CA TYR A 137 0.79 11.59 -10.73
C TYR A 137 0.85 11.36 -12.24
N ILE A 138 1.69 10.44 -12.74
CA ILE A 138 1.70 10.08 -14.16
C ILE A 138 0.63 9.02 -14.41
N ALA A 139 -0.48 9.48 -14.92
CA ALA A 139 -1.70 8.69 -15.05
C ALA A 139 -1.47 7.29 -15.67
N TRP A 140 -2.11 6.28 -15.08
CA TRP A 140 -2.13 4.89 -15.54
C TRP A 140 -0.82 4.11 -15.41
N THR A 141 0.22 4.65 -14.78
CA THR A 141 1.46 3.91 -14.52
C THR A 141 1.22 2.74 -13.57
N ASP A 142 0.43 2.95 -12.52
CA ASP A 142 -0.01 1.92 -11.57
C ASP A 142 -0.76 0.77 -12.28
N LYS A 143 -1.67 1.10 -13.18
CA LYS A 143 -2.40 0.10 -13.98
C LYS A 143 -1.47 -0.68 -14.91
N LYS A 144 -0.55 0.00 -15.60
CA LYS A 144 0.42 -0.66 -16.49
C LYS A 144 1.30 -1.64 -15.70
N LEU A 145 1.73 -1.25 -14.49
CA LEU A 145 2.49 -2.10 -13.58
C LEU A 145 1.66 -3.30 -13.11
N ARG A 146 0.41 -3.08 -12.67
CA ARG A 146 -0.51 -4.16 -12.29
C ARG A 146 -0.64 -5.18 -13.41
N ASP A 147 -0.92 -4.73 -14.63
CA ASP A 147 -1.14 -5.59 -15.79
C ASP A 147 0.15 -6.40 -16.13
N GLU A 148 1.34 -5.84 -15.93
CA GLU A 148 2.62 -6.57 -16.07
C GLU A 148 2.81 -7.64 -14.99
N ILE A 149 2.44 -7.35 -13.75
CA ILE A 149 2.52 -8.31 -12.64
C ILE A 149 1.52 -9.45 -12.83
N GLU A 150 0.29 -9.15 -13.22
CA GLU A 150 -0.74 -10.15 -13.53
C GLU A 150 -0.32 -11.06 -14.69
N ALA A 151 0.32 -10.49 -15.71
CA ALA A 151 0.90 -11.22 -16.83
C ALA A 151 2.21 -11.96 -16.47
N LYS A 152 2.65 -11.94 -15.20
CA LYS A 152 3.90 -12.55 -14.69
C LYS A 152 5.18 -12.06 -15.39
N LYS A 153 5.14 -10.85 -15.98
CA LYS A 153 6.31 -10.21 -16.62
C LYS A 153 7.24 -9.54 -15.61
N THR A 154 6.68 -9.18 -14.45
CA THR A 154 7.38 -8.49 -13.35
C THR A 154 6.97 -9.12 -12.03
N PRO A 155 7.91 -9.45 -11.10
CA PRO A 155 7.56 -9.86 -9.75
C PRO A 155 6.96 -8.68 -8.98
N GLY A 156 5.86 -8.93 -8.28
CA GLY A 156 5.21 -7.90 -7.47
C GLY A 156 3.97 -8.43 -6.74
N PRO A 157 3.39 -7.62 -5.83
CA PRO A 157 2.14 -7.94 -5.16
C PRO A 157 0.96 -7.92 -6.16
N ARG A 158 -0.15 -8.53 -5.79
CA ARG A 158 -1.45 -8.29 -6.43
C ARG A 158 -1.85 -6.85 -6.17
N MET A 159 -2.08 -6.06 -7.21
CA MET A 159 -2.37 -4.64 -7.07
C MET A 159 -3.84 -4.32 -7.31
N LYS A 160 -4.41 -3.43 -6.50
CA LYS A 160 -5.64 -2.69 -6.76
C LYS A 160 -5.27 -1.25 -6.99
N VAL A 161 -5.65 -0.67 -8.13
CA VAL A 161 -5.10 0.59 -8.64
C VAL A 161 -6.17 1.66 -8.85
N ALA A 162 -5.78 2.93 -8.71
CA ALA A 162 -6.67 4.09 -8.86
C ALA A 162 -6.54 4.81 -10.21
N GLY A 163 -5.45 4.59 -10.95
CA GLY A 163 -5.19 5.24 -12.22
C GLY A 163 -4.60 6.64 -12.13
N TYR A 164 -5.22 7.53 -11.36
CA TYR A 164 -4.73 8.87 -10.98
C TYR A 164 -5.64 9.51 -9.91
N TYR A 165 -5.13 10.56 -9.25
CA TYR A 165 -5.88 11.31 -8.22
C TYR A 165 -6.96 12.17 -8.84
N LEU A 166 -8.13 12.27 -8.20
CA LEU A 166 -9.11 13.30 -8.47
C LEU A 166 -8.96 14.44 -7.46
N THR A 167 -8.66 15.64 -7.91
CA THR A 167 -8.31 16.79 -7.09
C THR A 167 -8.80 18.10 -7.73
N ILE A 168 -8.82 19.15 -6.93
CA ILE A 168 -9.12 20.51 -7.43
C ILE A 168 -7.85 21.19 -7.95
N PRO A 169 -7.97 22.23 -8.81
CA PRO A 169 -6.82 23.06 -9.17
C PRO A 169 -6.14 23.68 -7.95
N GLY A 170 -4.83 23.48 -7.82
CA GLY A 170 -4.02 23.93 -6.68
C GLY A 170 -4.27 23.18 -5.38
N GLY A 171 -4.98 22.03 -5.42
CA GLY A 171 -5.19 21.16 -4.26
C GLY A 171 -4.03 20.20 -4.04
N GLY A 172 -4.12 19.41 -2.94
CA GLY A 172 -3.07 18.51 -2.49
C GLY A 172 -2.67 17.41 -3.47
N GLY A 173 -3.49 17.13 -4.47
CA GLY A 173 -3.17 16.18 -5.55
C GLY A 173 -2.81 16.84 -6.89
N ASP A 174 -2.82 18.16 -6.96
CA ASP A 174 -2.36 18.91 -8.14
C ASP A 174 -0.88 19.28 -7.94
N VAL A 175 0.00 18.78 -8.78
CA VAL A 175 1.44 19.08 -8.69
C VAL A 175 1.66 20.51 -9.15
N ALA A 176 1.47 21.46 -8.24
CA ALA A 176 1.73 22.88 -8.47
C ALA A 176 2.97 23.30 -7.66
N ILE A 177 4.06 23.65 -8.35
CA ILE A 177 5.31 24.08 -7.72
C ILE A 177 5.38 25.60 -7.75
N PRO A 178 5.44 26.28 -6.58
CA PRO A 178 5.54 27.72 -6.52
C PRO A 178 6.76 28.26 -7.29
N GLY A 179 6.51 29.26 -8.14
CA GLY A 179 7.58 29.91 -8.92
C GLY A 179 8.01 29.14 -10.18
N TYR A 180 7.46 27.97 -10.46
CA TYR A 180 7.71 27.30 -11.74
C TYR A 180 7.09 28.11 -12.89
N GLN A 181 7.91 28.41 -13.91
CA GLN A 181 7.51 29.26 -15.04
C GLN A 181 7.26 28.46 -16.33
N GLY A 182 7.47 27.13 -16.28
CA GLY A 182 7.22 26.25 -17.42
C GLY A 182 5.79 25.72 -17.46
N ASP A 183 5.44 25.05 -18.55
CA ASP A 183 4.15 24.38 -18.68
C ASP A 183 4.15 23.09 -17.86
N VAL A 184 3.12 22.91 -17.04
CA VAL A 184 2.89 21.65 -16.33
C VAL A 184 2.28 20.64 -17.33
N PRO A 185 2.89 19.47 -17.53
CA PRO A 185 2.40 18.50 -18.50
C PRO A 185 0.97 18.03 -18.19
N ASP A 186 0.08 18.00 -19.19
CA ASP A 186 -1.32 17.59 -19.02
C ASP A 186 -1.48 16.19 -18.42
N HIS A 187 -0.56 15.27 -18.73
CA HIS A 187 -0.66 13.88 -18.28
C HIS A 187 -0.49 13.70 -16.75
N ILE A 188 0.11 14.67 -16.05
CA ILE A 188 0.18 14.67 -14.58
C ILE A 188 -0.98 15.42 -13.92
N ARG A 189 -1.85 16.05 -14.71
CA ARG A 189 -3.02 16.80 -14.25
C ARG A 189 -4.35 16.20 -14.71
N MET A 190 -4.34 14.95 -15.16
CA MET A 190 -5.54 14.30 -15.71
C MET A 190 -6.74 14.28 -14.76
N GLY A 191 -6.49 14.23 -13.45
CA GLY A 191 -7.54 14.21 -12.43
C GLY A 191 -7.98 15.58 -11.92
N VAL A 192 -7.36 16.67 -12.39
CA VAL A 192 -7.70 18.02 -11.94
C VAL A 192 -9.04 18.44 -12.54
N ALA A 193 -9.98 18.83 -11.67
CA ALA A 193 -11.32 19.26 -12.05
C ALA A 193 -11.90 20.25 -11.04
N ARG A 194 -12.99 20.93 -11.41
CA ARG A 194 -13.79 21.77 -10.50
C ARG A 194 -15.26 21.67 -10.87
N GLY A 195 -16.08 21.54 -9.83
CA GLY A 195 -17.52 21.42 -9.96
C GLY A 195 -18.00 19.96 -10.15
N PRO A 196 -19.24 19.66 -9.67
CA PRO A 196 -19.76 18.29 -9.59
C PRO A 196 -19.77 17.56 -10.94
N GLU A 197 -20.17 18.21 -12.03
CA GLU A 197 -20.27 17.56 -13.34
C GLU A 197 -18.89 17.21 -13.93
N ALA A 198 -17.88 18.09 -13.73
CA ALA A 198 -16.52 17.80 -14.16
C ALA A 198 -15.94 16.59 -13.40
N PHE A 199 -16.16 16.50 -12.09
CA PHE A 199 -15.76 15.34 -11.30
C PHE A 199 -16.52 14.07 -11.67
N ARG A 200 -17.80 14.16 -12.01
CA ARG A 200 -18.58 13.03 -12.55
C ARG A 200 -17.95 12.46 -13.82
N GLU A 201 -17.55 13.35 -14.75
CA GLU A 201 -16.89 12.92 -15.99
C GLU A 201 -15.50 12.33 -15.72
N LYS A 202 -14.73 12.86 -14.77
CA LYS A 202 -13.46 12.26 -14.34
C LYS A 202 -13.67 10.87 -13.75
N ALA A 203 -14.69 10.69 -12.90
CA ALA A 203 -15.04 9.39 -12.34
C ALA A 203 -15.34 8.36 -13.43
N LYS A 204 -16.14 8.73 -14.45
CA LYS A 204 -16.41 7.87 -15.61
C LYS A 204 -15.12 7.48 -16.34
N GLN A 205 -14.21 8.44 -16.54
CA GLN A 205 -12.93 8.20 -17.23
C GLN A 205 -12.07 7.20 -16.45
N VAL A 206 -11.95 7.36 -15.11
CA VAL A 206 -11.20 6.46 -14.23
C VAL A 206 -11.78 5.05 -14.28
N ILE A 207 -13.11 4.91 -14.14
CA ILE A 207 -13.80 3.62 -14.19
C ILE A 207 -13.60 2.96 -15.57
N LYS A 208 -13.84 3.69 -16.66
CA LYS A 208 -13.67 3.19 -18.03
C LYS A 208 -12.23 2.81 -18.34
N GLY A 209 -11.27 3.51 -17.74
CA GLY A 209 -9.84 3.22 -17.86
C GLY A 209 -9.40 1.92 -17.18
N GLY A 210 -10.25 1.34 -16.34
CA GLY A 210 -10.03 0.05 -15.69
C GLY A 210 -9.32 0.16 -14.35
N ALA A 211 -9.49 1.27 -13.63
CA ALA A 211 -9.12 1.38 -12.23
C ALA A 211 -10.01 0.48 -11.35
N ASP A 212 -9.45 -0.04 -10.27
CA ASP A 212 -10.16 -0.89 -9.29
C ASP A 212 -10.93 -0.07 -8.27
N HIS A 213 -10.53 1.18 -8.03
CA HIS A 213 -11.17 2.13 -7.14
C HIS A 213 -10.88 3.57 -7.59
N ILE A 214 -11.58 4.54 -7.00
CA ILE A 214 -11.32 5.96 -7.24
C ILE A 214 -10.66 6.57 -6.00
N LYS A 215 -9.59 7.36 -6.18
CA LYS A 215 -8.93 8.16 -5.14
C LYS A 215 -9.28 9.62 -5.28
N LEU A 216 -9.88 10.19 -4.23
CA LEU A 216 -10.13 11.62 -4.07
C LEU A 216 -9.08 12.27 -3.17
N ILE A 217 -8.76 13.53 -3.43
CA ILE A 217 -8.03 14.41 -2.51
C ILE A 217 -9.04 15.42 -1.97
N ALA A 218 -9.63 15.09 -0.82
CA ALA A 218 -10.76 15.84 -0.25
C ALA A 218 -10.31 16.96 0.70
N SER A 219 -9.08 16.90 1.20
CA SER A 219 -8.46 17.97 2.02
C SER A 219 -7.08 18.33 1.52
N GLY A 220 -6.52 19.38 2.07
CA GLY A 220 -5.11 19.70 1.91
C GLY A 220 -4.22 18.57 2.40
N ALA A 221 -3.01 18.50 1.84
CA ALA A 221 -2.02 17.46 2.09
C ALA A 221 -0.77 18.00 2.80
N VAL A 222 -0.07 17.12 3.52
CA VAL A 222 1.22 17.45 4.16
C VAL A 222 2.28 17.72 3.10
N LEU A 223 2.37 16.88 2.08
CA LEU A 223 3.39 16.95 1.03
C LEU A 223 2.91 17.68 -0.23
N ALA A 224 2.24 18.81 -0.06
CA ALA A 224 1.81 19.66 -1.17
C ALA A 224 1.98 21.15 -0.83
N TYR A 225 2.50 21.93 -1.76
CA TYR A 225 2.68 23.37 -1.56
C TYR A 225 1.35 24.13 -1.43
N GLY A 226 1.29 25.11 -0.52
CA GLY A 226 0.14 26.00 -0.35
C GLY A 226 -1.14 25.33 0.15
N SER A 227 -1.13 24.04 0.30
CA SER A 227 -2.24 23.22 0.76
C SER A 227 -2.17 23.02 2.29
N LEU A 228 -3.28 23.17 3.01
CA LEU A 228 -3.33 23.04 4.46
C LEU A 228 -4.05 21.73 4.83
N PRO A 229 -3.40 20.80 5.55
CA PRO A 229 -3.98 19.49 5.87
C PRO A 229 -5.35 19.55 6.54
N GLY A 230 -5.60 20.57 7.36
CA GLY A 230 -6.89 20.77 8.03
C GLY A 230 -8.03 21.28 7.16
N SER A 231 -7.73 21.80 5.96
CA SER A 231 -8.71 22.52 5.13
C SER A 231 -9.40 21.63 4.12
N PRO A 232 -10.74 21.70 3.99
CA PRO A 232 -11.46 21.06 2.89
C PRO A 232 -11.01 21.63 1.53
N GLU A 233 -10.87 20.77 0.53
CA GLU A 233 -10.56 21.13 -0.86
C GLU A 233 -11.73 20.80 -1.80
N MET A 234 -12.31 19.62 -1.68
CA MET A 234 -13.51 19.26 -2.45
C MET A 234 -14.77 19.58 -1.65
N THR A 235 -15.80 20.05 -2.35
CA THR A 235 -17.14 20.25 -1.74
C THR A 235 -17.87 18.91 -1.60
N PRO A 236 -18.88 18.83 -0.68
CA PRO A 236 -19.71 17.64 -0.58
C PRO A 236 -20.41 17.25 -1.89
N GLU A 237 -20.80 18.23 -2.70
CA GLU A 237 -21.46 18.03 -4.00
C GLU A 237 -20.49 17.41 -5.02
N GLU A 238 -19.22 17.84 -5.02
CA GLU A 238 -18.15 17.27 -5.87
C GLU A 238 -17.86 15.83 -5.49
N ILE A 239 -17.70 15.54 -4.19
CA ILE A 239 -17.49 14.18 -3.68
C ILE A 239 -18.69 13.30 -4.00
N SER A 240 -19.92 13.78 -3.76
CA SER A 240 -21.15 13.04 -4.05
C SER A 240 -21.29 12.72 -5.53
N ALA A 241 -20.92 13.63 -6.42
CA ALA A 241 -20.97 13.40 -7.86
C ALA A 241 -20.08 12.22 -8.29
N VAL A 242 -18.89 12.09 -7.69
CA VAL A 242 -17.98 10.95 -7.91
C VAL A 242 -18.57 9.66 -7.33
N VAL A 243 -19.04 9.70 -6.08
CA VAL A 243 -19.59 8.54 -5.39
C VAL A 243 -20.85 8.00 -6.11
N ASP A 244 -21.73 8.88 -6.60
CA ASP A 244 -22.93 8.47 -7.33
C ASP A 244 -22.58 7.78 -8.66
N GLU A 245 -21.54 8.26 -9.35
CA GLU A 245 -21.08 7.60 -10.57
C GLU A 245 -20.44 6.24 -10.27
N ALA A 246 -19.60 6.18 -9.25
CA ALA A 246 -18.93 4.96 -8.80
C ALA A 246 -19.90 3.86 -8.33
N ARG A 247 -21.02 4.24 -7.71
CA ARG A 247 -22.09 3.30 -7.28
C ARG A 247 -22.69 2.52 -8.43
N LYS A 248 -22.79 3.09 -9.64
CA LYS A 248 -23.37 2.42 -10.81
C LYS A 248 -22.59 1.16 -11.20
N THR A 249 -21.29 1.16 -10.97
CA THR A 249 -20.38 0.05 -11.25
C THR A 249 -19.89 -0.69 -10.01
N LYS A 250 -20.36 -0.27 -8.83
CA LYS A 250 -19.91 -0.75 -7.52
C LYS A 250 -18.40 -0.51 -7.28
N THR A 251 -17.80 0.46 -7.96
CA THR A 251 -16.40 0.85 -7.78
C THR A 251 -16.23 1.53 -6.41
N PRO A 252 -15.29 1.09 -5.55
CA PRO A 252 -15.03 1.77 -4.28
C PRO A 252 -14.46 3.17 -4.50
N VAL A 253 -14.77 4.07 -3.56
CA VAL A 253 -14.19 5.42 -3.51
C VAL A 253 -13.44 5.59 -2.19
N THR A 254 -12.19 6.01 -2.25
CA THR A 254 -11.38 6.35 -1.08
C THR A 254 -11.00 7.83 -1.11
N ALA A 255 -10.90 8.46 0.06
CA ALA A 255 -10.59 9.87 0.16
C ALA A 255 -9.39 10.13 1.06
N HIS A 256 -8.37 10.80 0.52
CA HIS A 256 -7.38 11.49 1.32
C HIS A 256 -8.10 12.61 2.10
N ALA A 257 -8.06 12.57 3.41
CA ALA A 257 -8.62 13.61 4.25
C ALA A 257 -7.93 13.65 5.62
N HIS A 258 -7.26 14.77 5.89
CA HIS A 258 -6.66 15.03 7.20
C HIS A 258 -7.62 15.77 8.14
N GLY A 259 -8.28 16.82 7.66
CA GLY A 259 -9.10 17.72 8.48
C GLY A 259 -10.42 17.10 8.93
N ALA A 260 -10.85 17.38 10.16
CA ALA A 260 -12.09 16.86 10.72
C ALA A 260 -13.32 17.16 9.85
N LEU A 261 -13.43 18.37 9.31
CA LEU A 261 -14.55 18.75 8.45
C LEU A 261 -14.53 17.97 7.13
N SER A 262 -13.37 17.85 6.48
CA SER A 262 -13.21 17.09 5.22
C SER A 262 -13.54 15.62 5.41
N ILE A 263 -13.11 15.03 6.52
CA ILE A 263 -13.40 13.64 6.87
C ILE A 263 -14.90 13.43 6.99
N LYS A 264 -15.59 14.30 7.75
CA LYS A 264 -17.06 14.22 7.94
C LYS A 264 -17.80 14.38 6.62
N GLN A 265 -17.41 15.36 5.82
CA GLN A 265 -18.01 15.59 4.49
C GLN A 265 -17.81 14.39 3.56
N ALA A 266 -16.59 13.82 3.50
CA ALA A 266 -16.32 12.64 2.68
C ALA A 266 -17.14 11.42 3.13
N ILE A 267 -17.20 11.16 4.44
CA ILE A 267 -18.02 10.06 5.00
C ILE A 267 -19.50 10.24 4.66
N GLN A 268 -20.05 11.43 4.87
CA GLN A 268 -21.47 11.75 4.62
C GLN A 268 -21.79 11.69 3.12
N SER A 269 -20.83 12.01 2.25
CA SER A 269 -20.97 11.86 0.80
C SER A 269 -20.89 10.41 0.32
N GLY A 270 -20.50 9.46 1.19
CA GLY A 270 -20.58 8.02 0.96
C GLY A 270 -19.33 7.36 0.43
N VAL A 271 -18.14 7.87 0.74
CA VAL A 271 -16.88 7.18 0.47
C VAL A 271 -16.74 5.88 1.27
N ASN A 272 -15.91 4.94 0.83
CA ASN A 272 -15.74 3.63 1.45
C ASN A 272 -14.60 3.60 2.48
N SER A 273 -13.58 4.43 2.30
CA SER A 273 -12.46 4.58 3.25
C SER A 273 -11.91 6.00 3.27
N ILE A 274 -11.31 6.36 4.41
CA ILE A 274 -10.56 7.61 4.59
C ILE A 274 -9.09 7.23 4.80
N GLU A 275 -8.24 7.90 4.05
CA GLU A 275 -6.80 7.80 4.15
C GLU A 275 -6.25 8.89 5.09
N HIS A 276 -5.24 8.56 5.90
CA HIS A 276 -4.59 9.38 6.93
C HIS A 276 -5.48 9.71 8.13
N ALA A 277 -6.62 10.34 7.95
CA ALA A 277 -7.57 10.73 9.01
C ALA A 277 -6.90 11.47 10.20
N SER A 278 -5.83 12.25 9.97
CA SER A 278 -4.92 12.73 11.02
C SER A 278 -5.61 13.57 12.09
N LEU A 279 -6.51 14.45 11.70
CA LEU A 279 -7.21 15.40 12.59
C LEU A 279 -8.68 14.99 12.82
N ILE A 280 -8.99 13.69 12.72
CA ILE A 280 -10.35 13.20 12.97
C ILE A 280 -10.80 13.54 14.39
N ASP A 281 -12.01 14.10 14.52
CA ASP A 281 -12.65 14.40 15.80
C ASP A 281 -13.60 13.27 16.24
N GLU A 282 -14.20 13.44 17.42
CA GLU A 282 -15.12 12.44 17.99
C GLU A 282 -16.35 12.21 17.10
N GLU A 283 -16.88 13.28 16.49
CA GLU A 283 -18.00 13.18 15.55
C GLU A 283 -17.59 12.40 14.29
N GLY A 284 -16.40 12.65 13.74
CA GLY A 284 -15.84 11.90 12.61
C GLY A 284 -15.68 10.42 12.93
N ILE A 285 -15.22 10.07 14.13
CA ILE A 285 -15.12 8.70 14.62
C ILE A 285 -16.50 8.02 14.66
N GLU A 286 -17.51 8.69 15.23
CA GLU A 286 -18.87 8.15 15.29
C GLU A 286 -19.51 8.02 13.90
N LEU A 287 -19.25 8.95 12.99
CA LEU A 287 -19.70 8.85 11.60
C LEU A 287 -19.01 7.68 10.87
N ALA A 288 -17.71 7.47 11.05
CA ALA A 288 -16.99 6.35 10.46
C ALA A 288 -17.58 4.99 10.91
N LYS A 289 -17.92 4.87 12.20
CA LYS A 289 -18.62 3.68 12.74
C LYS A 289 -20.01 3.53 12.13
N LYS A 290 -20.82 4.59 12.20
CA LYS A 290 -22.22 4.60 11.73
C LYS A 290 -22.33 4.18 10.26
N TYR A 291 -21.44 4.68 9.42
CA TYR A 291 -21.45 4.41 7.98
C TYR A 291 -20.54 3.26 7.56
N SER A 292 -19.90 2.58 8.54
CA SER A 292 -18.93 1.48 8.29
C SER A 292 -17.79 1.87 7.34
N VAL A 293 -17.35 3.13 7.42
CA VAL A 293 -16.21 3.64 6.66
C VAL A 293 -14.91 3.21 7.35
N SER A 294 -13.98 2.64 6.60
CA SER A 294 -12.70 2.20 7.14
C SER A 294 -11.70 3.35 7.18
N LEU A 295 -10.80 3.33 8.16
CA LEU A 295 -9.68 4.27 8.24
C LEU A 295 -8.38 3.54 7.87
N THR A 296 -7.54 4.20 7.07
CA THR A 296 -6.17 3.77 6.77
C THR A 296 -5.23 4.84 7.30
N MET A 297 -4.62 4.60 8.46
CA MET A 297 -3.83 5.61 9.18
C MET A 297 -2.35 5.19 9.23
N ASP A 298 -1.52 5.92 8.52
CA ASP A 298 -0.08 5.70 8.28
C ASP A 298 0.79 6.26 9.44
N VAL A 299 0.61 5.75 10.65
CA VAL A 299 1.16 6.31 11.90
C VAL A 299 2.69 6.20 12.05
N PHE A 300 3.39 5.46 11.19
CA PHE A 300 4.86 5.43 11.10
C PHE A 300 5.41 6.60 10.26
N ASN A 301 4.73 6.94 9.17
CA ASN A 301 5.20 7.85 8.12
C ASN A 301 5.75 9.18 8.68
N GLY A 302 5.02 9.79 9.62
CA GLY A 302 5.42 11.06 10.23
C GLY A 302 6.79 11.06 10.91
N ASP A 303 7.23 9.94 11.53
CA ASP A 303 8.58 9.85 12.12
C ASP A 303 9.64 9.77 11.02
N TYR A 304 9.38 9.03 9.94
CA TYR A 304 10.30 8.98 8.81
C TYR A 304 10.52 10.38 8.22
N ILE A 305 9.44 11.12 7.97
CA ILE A 305 9.51 12.50 7.46
C ILE A 305 10.30 13.40 8.42
N ASN A 306 10.08 13.30 9.73
CA ASN A 306 10.82 14.08 10.73
C ASN A 306 12.33 13.75 10.79
N GLU A 307 12.69 12.47 10.60
CA GLU A 307 14.08 12.00 10.72
C GLU A 307 14.88 12.15 9.42
N MET A 308 14.23 11.93 8.30
CA MET A 308 14.88 11.80 7.00
C MET A 308 14.50 12.90 6.01
N GLY A 309 13.36 13.57 6.19
CA GLY A 309 12.80 14.48 5.19
C GLY A 309 13.76 15.60 4.76
N GLU A 310 14.49 16.21 5.71
CA GLU A 310 15.50 17.22 5.39
C GLU A 310 16.64 16.64 4.52
N LYS A 311 17.10 15.42 4.84
CA LYS A 311 18.15 14.73 4.08
C LYS A 311 17.69 14.29 2.70
N ASP A 312 16.41 13.96 2.59
CA ASP A 312 15.74 13.56 1.34
C ASP A 312 15.34 14.79 0.50
N GLY A 313 15.65 16.01 0.97
CA GLY A 313 15.40 17.26 0.25
C GLY A 313 13.95 17.76 0.32
N MET A 314 13.17 17.30 1.29
CA MET A 314 11.78 17.79 1.45
C MET A 314 11.75 19.25 1.84
N PRO A 315 10.84 20.05 1.25
CA PRO A 315 10.67 21.46 1.60
C PRO A 315 10.30 21.66 3.07
N GLU A 316 10.81 22.74 3.69
CA GLU A 316 10.51 23.07 5.11
C GLU A 316 9.01 23.17 5.38
N GLU A 317 8.22 23.71 4.44
CA GLU A 317 6.76 23.75 4.54
C GLU A 317 6.15 22.37 4.79
N PHE A 318 6.69 21.30 4.16
CA PHE A 318 6.21 19.93 4.33
C PHE A 318 6.59 19.39 5.71
N LEU A 319 7.82 19.67 6.15
CA LEU A 319 8.31 19.26 7.47
C LEU A 319 7.51 19.92 8.60
N GLU A 320 7.16 21.20 8.46
CA GLU A 320 6.31 21.93 9.43
C GLU A 320 4.92 21.27 9.52
N LYS A 321 4.25 21.08 8.40
CA LYS A 321 2.93 20.42 8.35
C LYS A 321 2.97 19.00 8.95
N ASN A 322 4.05 18.28 8.70
CA ASN A 322 4.24 16.95 9.28
C ASN A 322 4.37 17.00 10.82
N ARG A 323 5.15 17.95 11.34
CA ARG A 323 5.28 18.14 12.80
C ARG A 323 3.95 18.48 13.46
N GLU A 324 3.12 19.30 12.81
CA GLU A 324 1.82 19.70 13.31
C GLU A 324 0.79 18.56 13.34
N THR A 325 0.87 17.60 12.42
CA THR A 325 -0.14 16.56 12.24
C THR A 325 0.21 15.24 12.91
N THR A 326 1.49 14.87 12.98
CA THR A 326 1.95 13.53 13.37
C THR A 326 1.46 13.06 14.74
N ASP A 327 1.69 13.84 15.79
CA ASP A 327 1.30 13.45 17.16
C ASP A 327 -0.21 13.46 17.36
N ILE A 328 -0.92 14.33 16.64
CA ILE A 328 -2.39 14.38 16.69
C ILE A 328 -2.96 13.14 16.02
N GLN A 329 -2.42 12.74 14.85
CA GLN A 329 -2.82 11.52 14.15
C GLN A 329 -2.71 10.29 15.05
N ARG A 330 -1.62 10.14 15.78
CA ARG A 330 -1.38 9.01 16.69
C ARG A 330 -2.37 8.94 17.84
N LYS A 331 -2.67 10.10 18.46
CA LYS A 331 -3.71 10.19 19.49
C LYS A 331 -5.09 9.84 18.93
N ASN A 332 -5.38 10.28 17.73
CA ASN A 332 -6.65 10.00 17.08
C ASN A 332 -6.75 8.55 16.57
N PHE A 333 -5.63 7.94 16.15
CA PHE A 333 -5.56 6.50 15.90
C PHE A 333 -5.98 5.69 17.15
N GLU A 334 -5.41 6.02 18.31
CA GLU A 334 -5.75 5.35 19.57
C GLU A 334 -7.24 5.53 19.94
N LYS A 335 -7.78 6.76 19.77
CA LYS A 335 -9.21 7.04 20.01
C LYS A 335 -10.09 6.24 19.06
N ALA A 336 -9.81 6.27 17.76
CA ALA A 336 -10.59 5.56 16.74
C ALA A 336 -10.56 4.04 16.98
N HIS A 337 -9.39 3.49 17.33
CA HIS A 337 -9.24 2.08 17.68
C HIS A 337 -10.07 1.71 18.91
N LYS A 338 -9.94 2.46 20.02
CA LYS A 338 -10.74 2.24 21.25
C LYS A 338 -12.23 2.35 21.00
N ALA A 339 -12.67 3.24 20.12
CA ALA A 339 -14.05 3.38 19.72
C ALA A 339 -14.57 2.24 18.84
N GLY A 340 -13.69 1.34 18.35
CA GLY A 340 -14.04 0.20 17.51
C GLY A 340 -14.26 0.54 16.05
N VAL A 341 -13.68 1.64 15.55
CA VAL A 341 -13.65 1.92 14.10
C VAL A 341 -12.81 0.85 13.40
N ARG A 342 -13.22 0.43 12.21
CA ARG A 342 -12.40 -0.46 11.39
C ARG A 342 -11.17 0.28 10.88
N ILE A 343 -10.01 -0.03 11.45
CA ILE A 343 -8.71 0.44 10.95
C ILE A 343 -8.06 -0.70 10.19
N VAL A 344 -7.59 -0.42 8.98
CA VAL A 344 -6.80 -1.33 8.14
C VAL A 344 -5.36 -0.86 8.04
N PHE A 345 -4.46 -1.80 7.77
CA PHE A 345 -3.04 -1.52 7.59
C PHE A 345 -2.80 -0.75 6.29
N GLY A 346 -2.07 0.35 6.38
CA GLY A 346 -1.63 1.13 5.23
C GLY A 346 -0.44 1.98 5.62
N THR A 347 0.46 2.22 4.69
CA THR A 347 1.81 2.71 5.00
C THR A 347 2.15 4.05 4.37
N ASP A 348 1.51 4.40 3.27
CA ASP A 348 1.91 5.52 2.42
C ASP A 348 3.36 5.35 1.88
N ALA A 349 3.79 4.09 1.70
CA ALA A 349 5.10 3.79 1.12
C ALA A 349 5.17 4.32 -0.32
N GLY A 350 6.26 4.98 -0.64
CA GLY A 350 6.49 5.94 -1.70
C GLY A 350 6.96 7.25 -1.06
N VAL A 351 6.33 7.70 0.03
CA VAL A 351 6.85 8.79 0.88
C VAL A 351 8.11 8.35 1.63
N TYR A 352 8.27 7.08 1.87
CA TYR A 352 9.49 6.46 2.35
C TYR A 352 9.78 5.18 1.55
N PRO A 353 11.05 4.67 1.59
CA PRO A 353 11.43 3.54 0.75
C PRO A 353 10.58 2.30 0.97
N HIS A 354 10.11 1.70 -0.11
CA HIS A 354 9.46 0.39 -0.08
C HIS A 354 10.36 -0.67 0.56
N GLY A 355 9.75 -1.68 1.18
CA GLY A 355 10.44 -2.70 1.96
C GLY A 355 10.48 -2.40 3.46
N GLN A 356 10.22 -1.17 3.87
CA GLN A 356 10.08 -0.77 5.28
C GLN A 356 8.62 -0.77 5.76
N ASN A 357 7.68 -1.19 4.93
CA ASN A 357 6.24 -1.19 5.20
C ASN A 357 5.90 -1.83 6.56
N ALA A 358 6.56 -2.92 6.94
CA ALA A 358 6.31 -3.63 8.20
C ALA A 358 6.62 -2.83 9.48
N LYS A 359 7.38 -1.73 9.39
CA LYS A 359 7.60 -0.82 10.54
C LYS A 359 6.29 -0.24 11.07
N GLN A 360 5.30 -0.06 10.21
CA GLN A 360 3.95 0.39 10.58
C GLN A 360 3.32 -0.48 11.68
N PHE A 361 3.57 -1.81 11.72
CA PHE A 361 3.04 -2.70 12.75
C PHE A 361 3.44 -2.29 14.16
N SER A 362 4.72 -1.95 14.36
CA SER A 362 5.25 -1.51 15.65
C SER A 362 4.55 -0.24 16.16
N TYR A 363 4.20 0.66 15.24
CA TYR A 363 3.46 1.88 15.57
C TYR A 363 1.99 1.60 15.88
N MET A 364 1.32 0.75 15.10
CA MET A 364 -0.06 0.35 15.39
C MET A 364 -0.18 -0.26 16.78
N THR A 365 0.79 -1.11 17.18
CA THR A 365 0.79 -1.72 18.51
C THR A 365 1.20 -0.73 19.61
N LYS A 366 2.14 0.18 19.35
CA LYS A 366 2.50 1.27 20.27
C LYS A 366 1.30 2.17 20.61
N PHE A 367 0.39 2.35 19.65
CA PHE A 367 -0.79 3.20 19.80
C PHE A 367 -2.09 2.41 20.04
N GLY A 368 -1.99 1.23 20.64
CA GLY A 368 -3.11 0.57 21.31
C GLY A 368 -3.61 -0.74 20.73
N MET A 369 -3.24 -1.11 19.50
CA MET A 369 -3.60 -2.42 18.98
C MET A 369 -2.79 -3.54 19.64
N THR A 370 -3.40 -4.70 19.83
CA THR A 370 -2.66 -5.93 20.10
C THR A 370 -1.92 -6.39 18.84
N ASN A 371 -0.89 -7.25 18.98
CA ASN A 371 -0.19 -7.80 17.83
C ASN A 371 -1.14 -8.55 16.86
N LEU A 372 -2.13 -9.25 17.41
CA LEU A 372 -3.13 -9.94 16.61
C LEU A 372 -4.00 -8.96 15.81
N GLU A 373 -4.48 -7.89 16.44
CA GLU A 373 -5.32 -6.89 15.76
C GLU A 373 -4.56 -6.17 14.65
N ALA A 374 -3.26 -5.87 14.84
CA ALA A 374 -2.42 -5.28 13.80
C ALA A 374 -2.22 -6.26 12.62
N ILE A 375 -1.99 -7.56 12.89
CA ILE A 375 -1.92 -8.60 11.84
C ILE A 375 -3.28 -8.73 11.13
N GLN A 376 -4.39 -8.73 11.85
CA GLN A 376 -5.72 -8.77 11.26
C GLN A 376 -6.00 -7.54 10.38
N ALA A 377 -5.50 -6.37 10.76
CA ALA A 377 -5.61 -5.15 9.95
C ALA A 377 -4.90 -5.29 8.59
N ALA A 378 -3.80 -6.05 8.53
CA ALA A 378 -3.01 -6.34 7.32
C ALA A 378 -3.40 -7.66 6.64
N THR A 379 -4.48 -8.31 7.05
CA THR A 379 -4.94 -9.60 6.49
C THR A 379 -6.44 -9.59 6.30
N ILE A 380 -7.20 -10.17 7.21
CA ILE A 380 -8.66 -10.38 7.04
C ILE A 380 -9.44 -9.06 6.92
N LYS A 381 -9.12 -8.04 7.74
CA LYS A 381 -9.84 -6.76 7.68
C LYS A 381 -9.55 -6.00 6.38
N ALA A 382 -8.29 -6.02 5.92
CA ALA A 382 -7.93 -5.43 4.63
C ALA A 382 -8.58 -6.18 3.47
N ALA A 383 -8.62 -7.52 3.52
CA ALA A 383 -9.29 -8.36 2.51
C ALA A 383 -10.79 -8.03 2.40
N GLU A 384 -11.48 -7.79 3.54
CA GLU A 384 -12.88 -7.36 3.55
C GLU A 384 -13.06 -6.00 2.85
N VAL A 385 -12.21 -5.03 3.14
CA VAL A 385 -12.27 -3.69 2.52
C VAL A 385 -12.00 -3.76 1.01
N LEU A 386 -11.09 -4.65 0.58
CA LEU A 386 -10.84 -4.94 -0.84
C LEU A 386 -11.95 -5.76 -1.50
N ARG A 387 -12.94 -6.28 -0.72
CA ARG A 387 -13.98 -7.22 -1.18
C ARG A 387 -13.39 -8.52 -1.75
N MET A 388 -12.30 -8.97 -1.16
CA MET A 388 -11.56 -10.19 -1.50
C MET A 388 -11.46 -11.16 -0.31
N ASP A 389 -12.31 -11.01 0.67
CA ASP A 389 -12.36 -11.79 1.93
C ASP A 389 -12.60 -13.30 1.73
N LYS A 390 -12.97 -13.71 0.50
CA LYS A 390 -13.10 -15.11 0.10
C LYS A 390 -11.91 -15.64 -0.71
N GLU A 391 -10.88 -14.80 -0.90
CA GLU A 391 -9.75 -15.13 -1.77
C GLU A 391 -8.39 -14.91 -1.10
N ILE A 392 -8.26 -13.91 -0.22
CA ILE A 392 -7.02 -13.52 0.46
C ILE A 392 -7.25 -13.25 1.96
N GLY A 393 -6.17 -13.01 2.71
CA GLY A 393 -6.21 -12.71 4.15
C GLY A 393 -6.20 -13.92 5.07
N LYS A 394 -6.33 -15.13 4.50
CA LYS A 394 -6.25 -16.42 5.20
C LYS A 394 -5.46 -17.42 4.37
N VAL A 395 -4.92 -18.45 5.03
CA VAL A 395 -4.44 -19.65 4.37
C VAL A 395 -5.46 -20.76 4.63
N ASP A 396 -6.38 -20.94 3.71
CA ASP A 396 -7.44 -21.94 3.80
C ASP A 396 -7.82 -22.42 2.39
N LYS A 397 -8.52 -23.56 2.32
CA LYS A 397 -8.96 -24.14 1.05
C LYS A 397 -9.77 -23.14 0.22
N GLY A 398 -9.35 -22.96 -1.05
CA GLY A 398 -9.97 -22.06 -2.01
C GLY A 398 -9.40 -20.64 -2.00
N PHE A 399 -8.60 -20.26 -0.98
CA PHE A 399 -7.88 -18.99 -0.94
C PHE A 399 -6.60 -19.05 -1.79
N PHE A 400 -6.11 -17.93 -2.27
CA PHE A 400 -4.80 -17.89 -2.90
C PHE A 400 -3.72 -18.38 -1.93
N ALA A 401 -2.76 -19.16 -2.44
CA ALA A 401 -1.64 -19.67 -1.68
C ALA A 401 -0.58 -18.56 -1.50
N ASP A 402 -1.00 -17.48 -0.83
CA ASP A 402 -0.17 -16.36 -0.43
C ASP A 402 0.29 -16.60 1.02
N ILE A 403 1.56 -16.94 1.20
CA ILE A 403 2.10 -17.36 2.50
C ILE A 403 3.42 -16.68 2.74
N ILE A 404 3.59 -16.11 3.92
CA ILE A 404 4.87 -15.61 4.42
C ILE A 404 5.32 -16.46 5.60
N ALA A 405 6.63 -16.46 5.88
CA ALA A 405 7.16 -17.11 7.06
C ALA A 405 8.24 -16.27 7.73
N VAL A 406 8.24 -16.32 9.07
CA VAL A 406 9.18 -15.64 9.96
C VAL A 406 9.77 -16.61 10.98
N SER A 407 10.95 -16.28 11.51
CA SER A 407 11.66 -17.14 12.47
C SER A 407 11.06 -17.07 13.89
N ASN A 408 10.53 -15.92 14.28
CA ASN A 408 10.00 -15.66 15.64
C ASN A 408 8.48 -15.49 15.61
N ASN A 409 7.85 -15.66 16.77
CA ASN A 409 6.41 -15.54 16.93
C ASN A 409 5.93 -14.08 16.86
N PRO A 410 5.24 -13.63 15.80
CA PRO A 410 4.79 -12.24 15.68
C PRO A 410 3.65 -11.87 16.64
N LEU A 411 2.97 -12.85 17.24
CA LEU A 411 2.01 -12.57 18.33
C LEU A 411 2.68 -12.17 19.64
N THR A 412 3.99 -12.45 19.81
CA THR A 412 4.78 -12.04 20.98
C THR A 412 5.75 -10.90 20.68
N ASP A 413 6.29 -10.84 19.47
CA ASP A 413 7.12 -9.75 18.98
C ASP A 413 6.72 -9.41 17.54
N ILE A 414 5.95 -8.35 17.38
CA ILE A 414 5.42 -7.91 16.10
C ILE A 414 6.53 -7.52 15.10
N ARG A 415 7.70 -7.08 15.59
CA ARG A 415 8.85 -6.69 14.75
C ARG A 415 9.43 -7.86 13.97
N SER A 416 9.09 -9.10 14.33
CA SER A 416 9.46 -10.26 13.52
C SER A 416 8.91 -10.19 12.08
N LEU A 417 7.87 -9.38 11.83
CA LEU A 417 7.34 -9.11 10.50
C LEU A 417 8.23 -8.15 9.67
N GLU A 418 9.21 -7.50 10.28
CA GLU A 418 10.22 -6.70 9.57
C GLU A 418 11.31 -7.58 8.93
N ASP A 419 11.41 -8.87 9.30
CA ASP A 419 12.40 -9.84 8.79
C ASP A 419 11.72 -11.09 8.20
N ILE A 420 11.01 -10.89 7.10
CA ILE A 420 10.36 -12.00 6.37
C ILE A 420 11.41 -12.93 5.79
N GLN A 421 11.30 -14.22 6.06
CA GLN A 421 12.26 -15.24 5.64
C GLN A 421 11.86 -15.90 4.31
N TYR A 422 10.57 -16.12 4.12
CA TYR A 422 10.01 -16.75 2.92
C TYR A 422 8.78 -16.01 2.46
N VAL A 423 8.63 -15.89 1.14
CA VAL A 423 7.44 -15.31 0.50
C VAL A 423 6.98 -16.23 -0.61
N ILE A 424 5.75 -16.70 -0.48
CA ILE A 424 5.03 -17.45 -1.50
C ILE A 424 3.82 -16.63 -1.92
N LYS A 425 3.63 -16.43 -3.21
CA LYS A 425 2.43 -15.81 -3.78
C LYS A 425 1.87 -16.70 -4.87
N GLU A 426 0.59 -17.05 -4.76
CA GLU A 426 -0.10 -17.91 -5.73
C GLU A 426 0.66 -19.22 -5.99
N GLY A 427 1.27 -19.79 -4.94
CA GLY A 427 2.05 -21.02 -5.04
C GLY A 427 3.45 -20.90 -5.65
N TYR A 428 3.89 -19.69 -5.97
CA TYR A 428 5.25 -19.42 -6.44
C TYR A 428 6.11 -18.87 -5.30
N LEU A 429 7.28 -19.46 -5.11
CA LEU A 429 8.28 -19.01 -4.12
C LEU A 429 9.08 -17.87 -4.71
N TYR A 430 8.97 -16.67 -4.11
CA TYR A 430 9.69 -15.46 -4.50
C TYR A 430 10.89 -15.16 -3.60
N LYS A 431 10.78 -15.47 -2.30
CA LYS A 431 11.86 -15.29 -1.34
C LYS A 431 12.16 -16.61 -0.62
N ASP A 432 13.43 -16.99 -0.58
CA ASP A 432 13.98 -18.11 0.17
C ASP A 432 15.28 -17.66 0.83
N ARG A 433 15.27 -17.49 2.16
CA ARG A 433 16.46 -17.05 2.91
C ARG A 433 17.69 -17.91 2.65
N ASN A 434 17.53 -19.19 2.38
CA ASN A 434 18.66 -20.11 2.17
C ASN A 434 19.34 -19.94 0.79
N LYS A 435 18.76 -19.13 -0.09
CA LYS A 435 19.23 -18.88 -1.45
C LYS A 435 19.70 -17.44 -1.71
N GLN A 436 19.75 -16.61 -0.65
CA GLN A 436 20.25 -15.23 -0.71
C GLN A 436 21.73 -15.15 -0.35
#